data_0d6453cdeac7ffb05ec80cb4d5ef2317
#
_entry.id   0d6453cdeac7ffb05ec80cb4d5ef2317
#
_cell.length_a   1.000
_cell.length_b   1.000
_cell.length_c   1.000
_cell.angle_alpha   90.00
_cell.angle_beta   90.00
_cell.angle_gamma   90.00
#
_symmetry.space_group_name_H-M   'P 1'
#
loop_
_entity.id
_entity.type
_entity.pdbx_description
1 polymer ?
#
loop_
_entity_poly.entity_id
_entity_poly.type
_entity_poly.pdbx_seq_one_letter_code
_entity_poly.pdbx_strand_id
1 'polypeptide(L)'
;QGIRVSSYNKPVQMVIYGTSYEELEDIQNSVLRELRKNRNMFRVESDYTKNKPEVKLITNKNRANDLGVSTENIGRTLETLYGGKRVTSFSKEGREYPIILQQYLADRRDQDGLSKIFVRSETTGKLVSVASLVEFEEKGTAEALPRYNRQRAVTISAALSENYTLTEAVKYLEDVMIKVAPQNQITWKGKSEELKETTNEIYLIFA
;
A
#
# COMPACT_ATOMS: atom_id res chain seq x y z
N GLN A 1 -12.92 -1.38 19.46
CA GLN A 1 -14.04 -0.89 18.61
C GLN A 1 -13.67 0.53 18.16
N GLY A 2 -13.05 0.64 16.98
CA GLY A 2 -12.78 1.92 16.35
C GLY A 2 -14.00 2.35 15.54
N ILE A 3 -14.59 3.46 15.91
CA ILE A 3 -15.68 4.11 15.19
C ILE A 3 -15.14 4.51 13.82
N ARG A 4 -15.59 3.85 12.77
CA ARG A 4 -15.38 4.30 11.38
C ARG A 4 -16.27 5.52 11.11
N VAL A 5 -15.80 6.68 11.52
CA VAL A 5 -16.41 7.96 11.15
C VAL A 5 -15.72 8.43 9.88
N SER A 6 -16.21 8.07 8.71
CA SER A 6 -15.74 8.82 7.53
C SER A 6 -16.48 8.66 6.21
N SER A 7 -17.34 7.67 6.01
CA SER A 7 -18.00 7.56 4.69
C SER A 7 -19.27 8.43 4.54
N TYR A 8 -19.83 8.93 5.62
CA TYR A 8 -21.10 9.64 5.61
C TYR A 8 -21.07 11.08 5.04
N ASN A 9 -19.89 11.64 4.77
CA ASN A 9 -19.79 13.05 4.38
C ASN A 9 -19.06 13.32 3.05
N LYS A 10 -18.88 12.27 2.18
CA LYS A 10 -18.27 12.43 0.87
C LYS A 10 -19.23 11.92 -0.21
N PRO A 11 -20.09 12.78 -0.73
CA PRO A 11 -21.10 12.38 -1.70
C PRO A 11 -20.49 11.96 -3.05
N VAL A 12 -19.32 12.49 -3.38
CA VAL A 12 -18.60 12.12 -4.60
C VAL A 12 -17.72 10.93 -4.33
N GLN A 13 -17.95 9.85 -5.08
CA GLN A 13 -17.11 8.65 -5.06
C GLN A 13 -16.99 8.12 -6.49
N MET A 14 -15.82 8.31 -7.09
CA MET A 14 -15.48 7.83 -8.42
C MET A 14 -14.51 6.66 -8.32
N VAL A 15 -14.82 5.56 -8.97
CA VAL A 15 -13.98 4.37 -9.07
C VAL A 15 -13.32 4.37 -10.44
N ILE A 16 -12.00 4.23 -10.47
CA ILE A 16 -11.19 4.16 -11.69
C ILE A 16 -10.63 2.76 -11.79
N TYR A 17 -10.86 2.08 -12.91
CA TYR A 17 -10.30 0.76 -13.18
C TYR A 17 -8.98 0.88 -13.93
N GLY A 18 -8.08 -0.08 -13.69
CA GLY A 18 -6.80 -0.15 -14.38
C GLY A 18 -6.23 -1.56 -14.44
N THR A 19 -5.19 -1.71 -15.25
CA THR A 19 -4.52 -3.00 -15.46
C THR A 19 -3.47 -3.27 -14.39
N SER A 20 -2.82 -2.22 -13.87
CA SER A 20 -1.84 -2.29 -12.79
C SER A 20 -2.05 -1.19 -11.75
N TYR A 21 -1.48 -1.37 -10.54
CA TYR A 21 -1.55 -0.33 -9.50
C TYR A 21 -0.58 0.83 -9.77
N GLU A 22 0.47 0.61 -10.55
CA GLU A 22 1.37 1.66 -11.02
C GLU A 22 0.62 2.63 -11.96
N GLU A 23 -0.09 2.10 -12.94
CA GLU A 23 -0.96 2.87 -13.83
C GLU A 23 -2.02 3.66 -13.04
N LEU A 24 -2.71 2.97 -12.12
CA LEU A 24 -3.73 3.58 -11.29
C LEU A 24 -3.18 4.70 -10.39
N GLU A 25 -1.95 4.56 -9.89
CA GLU A 25 -1.27 5.58 -9.10
C GLU A 25 -1.00 6.84 -9.92
N ASP A 26 -0.52 6.70 -11.15
CA ASP A 26 -0.23 7.83 -12.03
C ASP A 26 -1.51 8.57 -12.41
N ILE A 27 -2.56 7.83 -12.74
CA ILE A 27 -3.89 8.39 -13.06
C ILE A 27 -4.46 9.11 -11.85
N GLN A 28 -4.54 8.45 -10.69
CA GLN A 28 -5.10 9.07 -9.49
C GLN A 28 -4.34 10.33 -9.08
N ASN A 29 -3.00 10.32 -9.15
CA ASN A 29 -2.18 11.48 -8.80
C ASN A 29 -2.47 12.66 -9.74
N SER A 30 -2.72 12.39 -11.01
CA SER A 30 -3.10 13.39 -11.99
C SER A 30 -4.50 13.93 -11.74
N VAL A 31 -5.47 13.06 -11.46
CA VAL A 31 -6.84 13.43 -11.08
C VAL A 31 -6.84 14.23 -9.78
N LEU A 32 -6.15 13.78 -8.75
CA LEU A 32 -6.06 14.48 -7.45
C LEU A 32 -5.46 15.89 -7.60
N ARG A 33 -4.47 16.07 -8.50
CA ARG A 33 -3.91 17.41 -8.80
C ARG A 33 -4.95 18.33 -9.43
N GLU A 34 -5.76 17.84 -10.37
CA GLU A 34 -6.84 18.62 -10.99
C GLU A 34 -7.95 18.97 -9.98
N LEU A 35 -8.37 17.98 -9.17
CA LEU A 35 -9.40 18.18 -8.17
C LEU A 35 -9.01 19.23 -7.11
N ARG A 36 -7.75 19.29 -6.71
CA ARG A 36 -7.24 20.28 -5.76
C ARG A 36 -7.28 21.72 -6.29
N LYS A 37 -7.39 21.93 -7.60
CA LYS A 37 -7.57 23.25 -8.21
C LYS A 37 -9.02 23.74 -8.07
N ASN A 38 -9.96 22.83 -7.92
CA ASN A 38 -11.38 23.14 -7.76
C ASN A 38 -11.69 23.46 -6.28
N ARG A 39 -11.90 24.73 -5.97
CA ARG A 39 -12.17 25.20 -4.58
C ARG A 39 -13.51 24.71 -4.01
N ASN A 40 -14.40 24.23 -4.86
CA ASN A 40 -15.70 23.70 -4.45
C ASN A 40 -15.65 22.24 -4.01
N MET A 41 -14.50 21.58 -4.22
CA MET A 41 -14.26 20.20 -3.80
C MET A 41 -13.16 20.18 -2.73
N PHE A 42 -13.45 19.57 -1.59
CA PHE A 42 -12.51 19.53 -0.46
C PHE A 42 -12.48 18.12 0.15
N ARG A 43 -11.51 17.86 1.04
CA ARG A 43 -11.25 16.52 1.59
C ARG A 43 -11.16 15.45 0.50
N VAL A 44 -10.44 15.80 -0.57
CA VAL A 44 -10.21 14.89 -1.69
C VAL A 44 -9.21 13.84 -1.25
N GLU A 45 -9.62 12.58 -1.27
CA GLU A 45 -8.82 11.43 -0.82
C GLU A 45 -8.95 10.27 -1.81
N SER A 46 -7.94 9.40 -1.79
CA SER A 46 -7.97 8.11 -2.47
C SER A 46 -7.85 6.97 -1.46
N ASP A 47 -8.46 5.83 -1.77
CA ASP A 47 -8.32 4.59 -1.00
C ASP A 47 -7.00 3.83 -1.30
N TYR A 48 -6.21 4.32 -2.26
CA TYR A 48 -4.89 3.79 -2.57
C TYR A 48 -3.81 4.82 -2.25
N THR A 49 -3.07 4.57 -1.20
CA THR A 49 -1.96 5.44 -0.74
C THR A 49 -0.74 4.60 -0.38
N LYS A 50 0.45 5.00 -0.84
CA LYS A 50 1.73 4.38 -0.50
C LYS A 50 2.37 5.08 0.71
N ASN A 51 1.70 5.05 1.84
CA ASN A 51 2.14 5.71 3.07
C ASN A 51 2.74 4.75 4.11
N LYS A 52 2.72 3.45 3.84
CA LYS A 52 3.34 2.46 4.71
C LYS A 52 4.83 2.34 4.36
N PRO A 53 5.75 2.72 5.28
CA PRO A 53 7.17 2.54 5.03
C PRO A 53 7.50 1.04 4.99
N GLU A 54 8.21 0.63 3.98
CA GLU A 54 8.76 -0.70 3.81
C GLU A 54 10.25 -0.59 3.54
N VAL A 55 11.03 -1.40 4.21
CA VAL A 55 12.47 -1.53 3.96
C VAL A 55 12.69 -2.84 3.22
N LYS A 56 13.14 -2.73 1.99
CA LYS A 56 13.54 -3.87 1.18
C LYS A 56 15.03 -4.09 1.33
N LEU A 57 15.41 -5.31 1.71
CA LEU A 57 16.80 -5.73 1.80
C LEU A 57 17.19 -6.44 0.51
N ILE A 58 18.15 -5.89 -0.21
CA ILE A 58 18.66 -6.47 -1.46
C ILE A 58 20.04 -7.04 -1.17
N THR A 59 20.18 -8.37 -1.30
CA THR A 59 21.47 -9.03 -1.09
C THR A 59 22.40 -8.77 -2.28
N ASN A 60 23.59 -8.23 -1.99
CA ASN A 60 24.67 -8.14 -2.96
C ASN A 60 25.30 -9.53 -3.17
N LYS A 61 24.83 -10.26 -4.19
CA LYS A 61 25.21 -11.64 -4.46
C LYS A 61 26.71 -11.80 -4.72
N ASN A 62 27.34 -10.84 -5.42
CA ASN A 62 28.75 -10.92 -5.73
C ASN A 62 29.58 -10.84 -4.44
N ARG A 63 29.29 -9.85 -3.60
CA ARG A 63 29.99 -9.67 -2.32
C ARG A 63 29.74 -10.81 -1.34
N ALA A 64 28.53 -11.38 -1.33
CA ALA A 64 28.23 -12.55 -0.53
C ALA A 64 29.06 -13.77 -0.96
N ASN A 65 29.17 -14.03 -2.26
CA ASN A 65 29.99 -15.09 -2.81
C ASN A 65 31.48 -14.90 -2.52
N ASP A 66 32.01 -13.68 -2.70
CA ASP A 66 33.41 -13.37 -2.41
C ASP A 66 33.79 -13.63 -0.94
N LEU A 67 32.86 -13.39 -0.04
CA LEU A 67 33.01 -13.63 1.39
C LEU A 67 32.61 -15.05 1.82
N GLY A 68 32.22 -15.90 0.90
CA GLY A 68 31.81 -17.26 1.15
C GLY A 68 30.56 -17.38 2.03
N VAL A 69 29.59 -16.48 1.82
CA VAL A 69 28.31 -16.47 2.53
C VAL A 69 27.18 -16.75 1.55
N SER A 70 26.40 -17.81 1.79
CA SER A 70 25.25 -18.10 0.93
C SER A 70 24.09 -17.14 1.16
N THR A 71 23.37 -16.79 0.09
CA THR A 71 22.17 -15.95 0.17
C THR A 71 21.10 -16.61 1.05
N GLU A 72 21.06 -17.95 1.07
CA GLU A 72 20.15 -18.71 1.91
C GLU A 72 20.43 -18.48 3.40
N ASN A 73 21.71 -18.49 3.81
CA ASN A 73 22.08 -18.23 5.21
C ASN A 73 21.78 -16.81 5.65
N ILE A 74 21.95 -15.83 4.75
CA ILE A 74 21.55 -14.44 5.01
C ILE A 74 20.03 -14.40 5.23
N GLY A 75 19.23 -14.95 4.32
CA GLY A 75 17.78 -14.98 4.41
C GLY A 75 17.27 -15.67 5.67
N ARG A 76 17.80 -16.85 5.98
CA ARG A 76 17.44 -17.64 7.17
C ARG A 76 17.78 -16.92 8.49
N THR A 77 18.90 -16.21 8.52
CA THR A 77 19.32 -15.43 9.69
C THR A 77 18.39 -14.24 9.91
N LEU A 78 18.07 -13.50 8.83
CA LEU A 78 17.14 -12.36 8.88
C LEU A 78 15.73 -12.83 9.26
N GLU A 79 15.21 -13.89 8.65
CA GLU A 79 13.91 -14.49 8.99
C GLU A 79 13.83 -14.83 10.48
N THR A 80 14.87 -15.47 11.01
CA THR A 80 14.92 -15.87 12.41
C THR A 80 14.94 -14.66 13.35
N LEU A 81 15.78 -13.66 13.06
CA LEU A 81 16.01 -12.55 13.97
C LEU A 81 14.93 -11.47 13.86
N TYR A 82 14.44 -11.18 12.67
CA TYR A 82 13.36 -10.18 12.47
C TYR A 82 11.96 -10.78 12.59
N GLY A 83 11.72 -11.98 12.04
CA GLY A 83 10.43 -12.66 12.07
C GLY A 83 10.13 -13.37 13.39
N GLY A 84 11.17 -13.77 14.10
CA GLY A 84 11.06 -14.60 15.29
C GLY A 84 10.84 -16.08 14.95
N LYS A 85 11.74 -16.94 15.38
CA LYS A 85 11.66 -18.38 15.14
C LYS A 85 11.40 -19.13 16.43
N ARG A 86 10.34 -19.95 16.44
CA ARG A 86 10.15 -20.93 17.52
C ARG A 86 11.23 -22.01 17.38
N VAL A 87 12.17 -22.06 18.31
CA VAL A 87 13.29 -22.98 18.27
C VAL A 87 13.00 -24.27 19.03
N THR A 88 12.27 -24.16 20.13
CA THR A 88 11.86 -25.30 20.98
C THR A 88 10.74 -24.87 21.91
N SER A 89 10.32 -25.78 22.78
CA SER A 89 9.40 -25.46 23.89
C SER A 89 9.90 -26.15 25.16
N PHE A 90 9.47 -25.64 26.31
CA PHE A 90 9.67 -26.28 27.61
C PHE A 90 8.35 -26.48 28.34
N SER A 91 8.29 -27.53 29.13
CA SER A 91 7.11 -27.83 29.95
C SER A 91 7.31 -27.35 31.37
N LYS A 92 6.33 -26.60 31.88
CA LYS A 92 6.29 -26.15 33.28
C LYS A 92 4.86 -26.28 33.80
N GLU A 93 4.70 -26.96 34.96
CA GLU A 93 3.38 -27.13 35.60
C GLU A 93 2.31 -27.72 34.69
N GLY A 94 2.69 -28.69 33.82
CA GLY A 94 1.78 -29.33 32.87
C GLY A 94 1.39 -28.48 31.66
N ARG A 95 2.01 -27.31 31.48
CA ARG A 95 1.82 -26.43 30.32
C ARG A 95 3.08 -26.33 29.48
N GLU A 96 2.92 -26.29 28.17
CA GLU A 96 4.02 -26.12 27.23
C GLU A 96 4.19 -24.65 26.85
N TYR A 97 5.41 -24.14 26.96
CA TYR A 97 5.78 -22.76 26.63
C TYR A 97 6.77 -22.74 25.47
N PRO A 98 6.48 -22.03 24.37
CA PRO A 98 7.41 -21.93 23.26
C PRO A 98 8.60 -21.02 23.59
N ILE A 99 9.78 -21.41 23.14
CA ILE A 99 10.97 -20.55 23.14
C ILE A 99 11.11 -19.94 21.76
N ILE A 100 11.04 -18.62 21.69
CA ILE A 100 11.16 -17.85 20.44
C ILE A 100 12.49 -17.13 20.45
N LEU A 101 13.28 -17.39 19.40
CA LEU A 101 14.54 -16.68 19.13
C LEU A 101 14.24 -15.49 18.24
N GLN A 102 14.56 -14.30 18.67
CA GLN A 102 14.40 -13.06 17.90
C GLN A 102 15.38 -11.99 18.37
N GLN A 103 15.67 -11.03 17.51
CA GLN A 103 16.46 -9.86 17.88
C GLN A 103 15.66 -8.93 18.82
N TYR A 104 16.35 -8.18 19.65
CA TYR A 104 15.73 -7.22 20.56
C TYR A 104 14.94 -6.16 19.78
N LEU A 105 13.75 -5.79 20.28
CA LEU A 105 12.79 -4.94 19.54
C LEU A 105 13.36 -3.57 19.14
N ALA A 106 14.19 -2.95 19.98
CA ALA A 106 14.81 -1.67 19.65
C ALA A 106 15.74 -1.77 18.44
N ASP A 107 16.55 -2.84 18.36
CA ASP A 107 17.49 -3.07 17.27
C ASP A 107 16.79 -3.49 15.95
N ARG A 108 15.52 -3.87 15.99
CA ARG A 108 14.74 -4.21 14.77
C ARG A 108 14.17 -3.01 14.04
N ARG A 109 14.16 -1.84 14.67
CA ARG A 109 13.56 -0.61 14.10
C ARG A 109 14.54 0.23 13.33
N ASP A 110 15.83 0.03 13.54
CA ASP A 110 16.90 0.83 12.96
C ASP A 110 17.76 0.02 11.98
N GLN A 111 18.31 0.70 10.99
CA GLN A 111 19.31 0.13 10.08
C GLN A 111 20.58 -0.31 10.85
N ASP A 112 20.90 0.37 11.93
CA ASP A 112 22.05 0.03 12.80
C ASP A 112 21.91 -1.35 13.43
N GLY A 113 20.69 -1.84 13.63
CA GLY A 113 20.44 -3.19 14.12
C GLY A 113 20.99 -4.28 13.19
N LEU A 114 21.08 -4.05 11.89
CA LEU A 114 21.66 -5.01 10.95
C LEU A 114 23.19 -5.13 11.07
N SER A 115 23.87 -4.07 11.51
CA SER A 115 25.31 -4.10 11.76
C SER A 115 25.68 -5.07 12.90
N LYS A 116 24.74 -5.34 13.80
CA LYS A 116 24.87 -6.25 14.94
C LYS A 116 24.53 -7.70 14.59
N ILE A 117 24.08 -7.97 13.37
CA ILE A 117 23.77 -9.31 12.89
C ILE A 117 24.96 -9.84 12.10
N PHE A 118 25.37 -11.04 12.42
CA PHE A 118 26.49 -11.71 11.76
C PHE A 118 26.05 -13.05 11.20
N VAL A 119 26.59 -13.40 10.05
CA VAL A 119 26.48 -14.71 9.41
C VAL A 119 27.86 -15.32 9.30
N ARG A 120 27.95 -16.66 9.40
CA ARG A 120 29.21 -17.36 9.28
C ARG A 120 29.53 -17.62 7.80
N SER A 121 30.74 -17.25 7.39
CA SER A 121 31.28 -17.64 6.09
C SER A 121 31.51 -19.16 6.04
N GLU A 122 31.02 -19.80 5.00
CA GLU A 122 31.20 -21.25 4.78
C GLU A 122 32.64 -21.56 4.37
N THR A 123 33.31 -20.64 3.69
CA THR A 123 34.69 -20.79 3.21
C THR A 123 35.74 -20.55 4.29
N THR A 124 35.57 -19.47 5.06
CA THR A 124 36.60 -19.03 6.02
C THR A 124 36.24 -19.34 7.49
N GLY A 125 34.98 -19.70 7.76
CA GLY A 125 34.45 -19.87 9.12
C GLY A 125 34.32 -18.58 9.95
N LYS A 126 34.73 -17.42 9.40
CA LYS A 126 34.66 -16.11 10.06
C LYS A 126 33.24 -15.54 10.07
N LEU A 127 32.97 -14.67 11.04
CA LEU A 127 31.73 -13.94 11.11
C LEU A 127 31.79 -12.71 10.21
N VAL A 128 30.76 -12.53 9.35
CA VAL A 128 30.59 -11.40 8.44
C VAL A 128 29.32 -10.66 8.82
N SER A 129 29.39 -9.35 8.96
CA SER A 129 28.20 -8.54 9.26
C SER A 129 27.22 -8.54 8.09
N VAL A 130 25.92 -8.77 8.35
CA VAL A 130 24.87 -8.74 7.34
C VAL A 130 24.77 -7.37 6.69
N ALA A 131 25.00 -6.28 7.42
CA ALA A 131 25.00 -4.93 6.88
C ALA A 131 26.00 -4.73 5.74
N SER A 132 27.08 -5.51 5.71
CA SER A 132 28.05 -5.46 4.59
C SER A 132 27.62 -6.24 3.34
N LEU A 133 26.58 -7.06 3.44
CA LEU A 133 26.11 -7.99 2.42
C LEU A 133 24.78 -7.56 1.78
N VAL A 134 24.09 -6.56 2.36
CA VAL A 134 22.79 -6.11 1.89
C VAL A 134 22.78 -4.60 1.63
N GLU A 135 21.97 -4.21 0.68
CA GLU A 135 21.63 -2.82 0.40
C GLU A 135 20.20 -2.55 0.87
N PHE A 136 19.96 -1.33 1.31
CA PHE A 136 18.66 -0.88 1.80
C PHE A 136 17.97 -0.06 0.74
N GLU A 137 16.75 -0.42 0.42
CA GLU A 137 15.84 0.38 -0.38
C GLU A 137 14.61 0.71 0.47
N GLU A 138 14.49 1.95 0.89
CA GLU A 138 13.26 2.43 1.53
C GLU A 138 12.23 2.74 0.46
N LYS A 139 11.07 2.12 0.57
CA LYS A 139 9.97 2.31 -0.36
C LYS A 139 8.66 2.53 0.39
N GLY A 140 7.89 3.51 -0.06
CA GLY A 140 6.49 3.58 0.32
C GLY A 140 5.73 2.43 -0.32
N THR A 141 5.07 1.61 0.49
CA THR A 141 4.19 0.56 -0.02
C THR A 141 2.73 0.87 0.32
N ALA A 142 1.84 0.33 -0.48
CA ALA A 142 0.41 0.52 -0.25
C ALA A 142 -0.05 -0.34 0.93
N GLU A 143 -0.83 0.26 1.83
CA GLU A 143 -1.43 -0.45 2.96
C GLU A 143 -2.45 -1.48 2.49
N ALA A 144 -3.19 -1.17 1.42
CA ALA A 144 -4.16 -2.04 0.80
C ALA A 144 -4.09 -1.94 -0.73
N LEU A 145 -4.48 -3.02 -1.40
CA LEU A 145 -4.62 -3.10 -2.85
C LEU A 145 -6.13 -3.16 -3.18
N PRO A 146 -6.79 -1.99 -3.34
CA PRO A 146 -8.24 -1.94 -3.48
C PRO A 146 -8.70 -2.58 -4.79
N ARG A 147 -9.87 -3.20 -4.71
CA ARG A 147 -10.56 -3.81 -5.84
C ARG A 147 -12.03 -3.42 -5.82
N TYR A 148 -12.58 -3.24 -6.99
CA TYR A 148 -14.03 -3.08 -7.15
C TYR A 148 -14.53 -4.06 -8.21
N ASN A 149 -15.61 -4.78 -7.93
CA ASN A 149 -16.13 -5.84 -8.77
C ASN A 149 -15.05 -6.85 -9.24
N ARG A 150 -14.15 -7.25 -8.31
CA ARG A 150 -13.01 -8.16 -8.53
C ARG A 150 -11.89 -7.64 -9.43
N GLN A 151 -12.03 -6.45 -10.02
CA GLN A 151 -11.01 -5.78 -10.84
C GLN A 151 -10.16 -4.85 -9.98
N ARG A 152 -8.91 -4.59 -10.40
CA ARG A 152 -8.07 -3.58 -9.77
C ARG A 152 -8.69 -2.21 -10.01
N ALA A 153 -8.88 -1.47 -8.93
CA ALA A 153 -9.51 -0.17 -9.00
C ALA A 153 -9.06 0.70 -7.84
N VAL A 154 -9.12 2.01 -8.02
CA VAL A 154 -8.94 3.00 -6.95
C VAL A 154 -10.18 3.86 -6.86
N THR A 155 -10.56 4.22 -5.63
CA THR A 155 -11.73 5.08 -5.39
C THR A 155 -11.25 6.45 -4.94
N ILE A 156 -11.62 7.49 -5.69
CA ILE A 156 -11.42 8.89 -5.32
C ILE A 156 -12.71 9.42 -4.71
N SER A 157 -12.59 9.98 -3.50
CA SER A 157 -13.71 10.53 -2.75
C SER A 157 -13.49 12.01 -2.48
N ALA A 158 -14.58 12.80 -2.52
CA ALA A 158 -14.53 14.21 -2.20
C ALA A 158 -15.80 14.68 -1.49
N ALA A 159 -15.66 15.70 -0.65
CA ALA A 159 -16.75 16.49 -0.11
C ALA A 159 -16.97 17.73 -1.00
N LEU A 160 -18.20 18.25 -1.01
CA LEU A 160 -18.62 19.41 -1.80
C LEU A 160 -18.95 20.60 -0.91
N SER A 161 -18.70 21.81 -1.41
CA SER A 161 -19.20 23.03 -0.79
C SER A 161 -20.72 23.15 -0.94
N GLU A 162 -21.38 23.91 -0.06
CA GLU A 162 -22.85 24.05 -0.04
C GLU A 162 -23.44 24.53 -1.36
N ASN A 163 -22.70 25.32 -2.11
CA ASN A 163 -23.14 25.91 -3.38
C ASN A 163 -22.71 25.10 -4.62
N TYR A 164 -22.21 23.89 -4.46
CA TYR A 164 -21.74 23.05 -5.55
C TYR A 164 -22.48 21.72 -5.56
N THR A 165 -23.23 21.49 -6.61
CA THR A 165 -24.10 20.30 -6.73
C THR A 165 -23.31 19.04 -7.06
N LEU A 166 -23.87 17.88 -6.69
CA LEU A 166 -23.28 16.59 -7.04
C LEU A 166 -23.22 16.38 -8.56
N THR A 167 -24.22 16.88 -9.30
CA THR A 167 -24.26 16.82 -10.77
C THR A 167 -23.10 17.57 -11.40
N GLU A 168 -22.82 18.80 -10.92
CA GLU A 168 -21.68 19.58 -11.40
C GLU A 168 -20.34 18.90 -11.09
N ALA A 169 -20.22 18.31 -9.89
CA ALA A 169 -19.03 17.59 -9.48
C ALA A 169 -18.78 16.34 -10.34
N VAL A 170 -19.82 15.56 -10.60
CA VAL A 170 -19.74 14.37 -11.46
C VAL A 170 -19.32 14.77 -12.88
N LYS A 171 -19.95 15.79 -13.47
CA LYS A 171 -19.59 16.29 -14.80
C LYS A 171 -18.13 16.78 -14.85
N TYR A 172 -17.72 17.55 -13.84
CA TYR A 172 -16.33 18.01 -13.74
C TYR A 172 -15.32 16.86 -13.69
N LEU A 173 -15.63 15.81 -12.92
CA LEU A 173 -14.78 14.62 -12.84
C LEU A 173 -14.72 13.84 -14.16
N GLU A 174 -15.83 13.74 -14.88
CA GLU A 174 -15.86 13.13 -16.23
C GLU A 174 -14.97 13.91 -17.19
N ASP A 175 -15.07 15.25 -17.18
CA ASP A 175 -14.23 16.12 -18.02
C ASP A 175 -12.73 15.98 -17.65
N VAL A 176 -12.40 15.83 -16.36
CA VAL A 176 -11.04 15.58 -15.90
C VAL A 176 -10.56 14.22 -16.39
N MET A 177 -11.37 13.17 -16.27
CA MET A 177 -11.02 11.83 -16.73
C MET A 177 -10.78 11.75 -18.23
N ILE A 178 -11.59 12.43 -19.04
CA ILE A 178 -11.39 12.51 -20.50
C ILE A 178 -10.03 13.13 -20.83
N LYS A 179 -9.56 14.09 -20.03
CA LYS A 179 -8.25 14.75 -20.23
C LYS A 179 -7.08 13.91 -19.74
N VAL A 180 -7.24 13.23 -18.61
CA VAL A 180 -6.16 12.54 -17.90
C VAL A 180 -5.99 11.10 -18.37
N ALA A 181 -7.10 10.38 -18.51
CA ALA A 181 -7.09 8.95 -18.80
C ALA A 181 -8.34 8.54 -19.62
N PRO A 182 -8.45 8.97 -20.91
CA PRO A 182 -9.64 8.77 -21.72
C PRO A 182 -9.96 7.31 -22.02
N GLN A 183 -8.99 6.41 -21.85
CA GLN A 183 -9.14 4.96 -22.12
C GLN A 183 -9.55 4.15 -20.89
N ASN A 184 -9.46 4.73 -19.69
CA ASN A 184 -9.76 4.01 -18.47
C ASN A 184 -11.24 4.07 -18.15
N GLN A 185 -11.80 2.89 -17.83
CA GLN A 185 -13.17 2.80 -17.37
C GLN A 185 -13.33 3.42 -16.00
N ILE A 186 -14.41 4.15 -15.80
CA ILE A 186 -14.83 4.68 -14.52
C ILE A 186 -16.21 4.18 -14.16
N THR A 187 -16.50 4.10 -12.88
CA THR A 187 -17.86 3.92 -12.36
C THR A 187 -18.04 4.79 -11.10
N TRP A 188 -19.26 4.88 -10.69
CA TRP A 188 -19.63 5.68 -9.52
C TRP A 188 -20.06 4.79 -8.38
N LYS A 189 -20.01 5.31 -7.16
CA LYS A 189 -20.38 4.61 -5.96
C LYS A 189 -21.19 5.49 -5.02
N GLY A 190 -22.14 4.89 -4.27
CA GLY A 190 -22.95 5.61 -3.32
C GLY A 190 -23.86 6.66 -3.98
N LYS A 191 -23.92 7.88 -3.41
CA LYS A 191 -24.79 8.96 -3.93
C LYS A 191 -24.49 9.36 -5.37
N SER A 192 -23.25 9.22 -5.82
CA SER A 192 -22.88 9.49 -7.23
C SER A 192 -23.43 8.42 -8.18
N GLU A 193 -23.55 7.17 -7.74
CA GLU A 193 -24.15 6.07 -8.47
C GLU A 193 -25.66 6.28 -8.60
N GLU A 194 -26.35 6.54 -7.49
CA GLU A 194 -27.79 6.85 -7.48
C GLU A 194 -28.16 7.99 -8.42
N LEU A 195 -27.35 9.06 -8.44
CA LEU A 195 -27.55 10.19 -9.37
C LEU A 195 -27.46 9.73 -10.83
N LYS A 196 -26.46 8.92 -11.19
CA LYS A 196 -26.26 8.45 -12.58
C LYS A 196 -27.36 7.49 -13.02
N GLU A 197 -27.78 6.60 -12.16
CA GLU A 197 -28.91 5.68 -12.43
C GLU A 197 -30.19 6.47 -12.70
N THR A 198 -30.56 7.40 -11.83
CA THR A 198 -31.73 8.25 -12.00
C THR A 198 -31.68 9.07 -13.29
N THR A 199 -30.52 9.61 -13.63
CA THR A 199 -30.34 10.40 -14.87
C THR A 199 -30.52 9.52 -16.12
N ASN A 200 -29.99 8.30 -16.14
CA ASN A 200 -30.12 7.36 -17.24
C ASN A 200 -31.59 6.88 -17.42
N GLU A 201 -32.29 6.63 -16.32
CA GLU A 201 -33.71 6.24 -16.38
C GLU A 201 -34.58 7.36 -16.97
N ILE A 202 -34.33 8.62 -16.62
CA ILE A 202 -35.06 9.76 -17.17
C ILE A 202 -34.84 9.87 -18.70
N TYR A 203 -33.63 9.67 -19.21
CA TYR A 203 -33.36 9.67 -20.65
C TYR A 203 -34.09 8.55 -21.40
N LEU A 204 -34.24 7.39 -20.75
CA LEU A 204 -34.94 6.23 -21.34
C LEU A 204 -36.46 6.43 -21.44
N ILE A 205 -37.05 7.23 -20.56
CA ILE A 205 -38.49 7.51 -20.53
C ILE A 205 -38.89 8.58 -21.59
N PHE A 206 -37.96 9.47 -21.93
CA PHE A 206 -38.21 10.59 -22.85
C PHE A 206 -37.63 10.36 -24.26
N ALA A 207 -37.02 9.22 -24.58
CA ALA A 207 -36.50 8.84 -25.89
C ALA A 207 -37.46 7.87 -26.58
#